data_a81f49b05f6e7e3c092bb6a50acbabb1
#
_entry.id   a81f49b05f6e7e3c092bb6a50acbabb1
#
_cell.length_a   1.000
_cell.length_b   1.000
_cell.length_c   1.000
_cell.angle_alpha   90.00
_cell.angle_beta   90.00
_cell.angle_gamma   90.00
#
_symmetry.space_group_name_H-M   'P 1'
#
loop_
_entity.id
_entity.type
_entity.pdbx_description
1 polymer ?
#
loop_
_entity_poly.entity_id
_entity_poly.type
_entity_poly.pdbx_seq_one_letter_code
_entity_poly.pdbx_strand_id
1 'polypeptide(L)'
;DLATQSGVQMLVLGGGTWISPALPNGVLADGSSSGVPSDADTRWTTIITEVRTHFNGKILWALPYAPGKLNTSLSFLQNTDGIYLLWSAPLAAQAGTSKTDLLTQAGKLLDNEISPLASLINKPIIIALAYPSAGGVTTGCISDGKGGCLDWLDLNEPNDPQSAPVDLQSQYDLYEAMFNAINTRPWVGGIVSRGFYPPAALQDKSASVHGKPAADLLWYWFPRLLGITK
;
A
#
# COMPACT_ATOMS: atom_id res chain seq x y z
N ASP A 1 6.12 -18.69 -16.66
CA ASP A 1 6.46 -20.12 -16.46
C ASP A 1 6.85 -20.44 -15.02
N LEU A 2 7.82 -19.74 -14.39
CA LEU A 2 8.24 -20.04 -13.01
C LEU A 2 7.09 -19.93 -12.00
N ALA A 3 6.28 -18.87 -12.05
CA ALA A 3 5.15 -18.68 -11.15
C ALA A 3 4.14 -19.84 -11.24
N THR A 4 3.82 -20.28 -12.46
CA THR A 4 2.92 -21.41 -12.70
C THR A 4 3.50 -22.72 -12.16
N GLN A 5 4.79 -22.98 -12.43
CA GLN A 5 5.50 -24.17 -11.94
C GLN A 5 5.60 -24.20 -10.41
N SER A 6 5.70 -23.04 -9.76
CA SER A 6 5.79 -22.92 -8.31
C SER A 6 4.42 -22.85 -7.60
N GLY A 7 3.31 -23.01 -8.32
CA GLY A 7 1.98 -22.98 -7.75
C GLY A 7 1.55 -21.59 -7.22
N VAL A 8 2.15 -20.53 -7.74
CA VAL A 8 1.78 -19.15 -7.39
C VAL A 8 0.33 -18.90 -7.81
N GLN A 9 -0.48 -18.40 -6.91
CA GLN A 9 -1.91 -18.15 -7.16
C GLN A 9 -2.19 -16.72 -7.63
N MET A 10 -1.27 -15.79 -7.35
CA MET A 10 -1.45 -14.37 -7.60
C MET A 10 -0.13 -13.72 -8.01
N LEU A 11 -0.17 -12.92 -9.07
CA LEU A 11 0.92 -12.04 -9.48
C LEU A 11 0.51 -10.59 -9.27
N VAL A 12 1.44 -9.79 -8.75
CA VAL A 12 1.29 -8.34 -8.68
C VAL A 12 2.21 -7.72 -9.72
N LEU A 13 1.64 -7.02 -10.68
CA LEU A 13 2.37 -6.33 -11.74
C LEU A 13 2.46 -4.85 -11.44
N GLY A 14 3.52 -4.20 -11.88
CA GLY A 14 3.76 -2.76 -11.66
C GLY A 14 4.29 -2.46 -10.26
N GLY A 15 4.40 -1.18 -9.95
CA GLY A 15 4.56 -0.63 -8.59
C GLY A 15 5.71 -1.16 -7.74
N GLY A 16 6.87 -1.37 -8.30
CA GLY A 16 8.08 -1.60 -7.50
C GLY A 16 8.69 -0.28 -7.04
N THR A 17 9.67 -0.35 -6.13
CA THR A 17 10.46 0.79 -5.66
C THR A 17 11.23 1.50 -6.79
N TRP A 18 11.34 0.86 -7.94
CA TRP A 18 12.16 1.29 -9.06
C TRP A 18 11.38 1.85 -10.24
N ILE A 19 10.11 1.46 -10.41
CA ILE A 19 9.29 1.89 -11.54
C ILE A 19 7.87 2.05 -11.04
N SER A 20 7.45 3.27 -10.76
CA SER A 20 6.03 3.56 -10.64
C SER A 20 5.38 3.25 -11.98
N PRO A 21 4.29 2.47 -12.02
CA PRO A 21 3.63 2.18 -13.28
C PRO A 21 3.14 3.50 -13.89
N ALA A 22 3.52 3.73 -15.14
CA ALA A 22 3.00 4.86 -15.88
C ALA A 22 1.50 4.69 -16.09
N LEU A 23 0.76 5.75 -15.82
CA LEU A 23 -0.66 5.81 -16.16
C LEU A 23 -0.84 5.95 -17.68
N PRO A 24 -2.03 5.66 -18.21
CA PRO A 24 -2.29 5.68 -19.66
C PRO A 24 -1.92 6.99 -20.36
N ASN A 25 -1.98 8.11 -19.63
CA ASN A 25 -1.62 9.44 -20.14
C ASN A 25 -0.12 9.77 -20.02
N GLY A 26 0.71 8.81 -19.65
CA GLY A 26 2.15 9.00 -19.50
C GLY A 26 2.57 9.74 -18.22
N VAL A 27 1.68 9.86 -17.22
CA VAL A 27 2.00 10.41 -15.90
C VAL A 27 2.14 9.30 -14.86
N LEU A 28 2.83 9.56 -13.77
CA LEU A 28 2.89 8.71 -12.59
C LEU A 28 1.66 8.94 -11.70
N ALA A 29 1.44 8.06 -10.73
CA ALA A 29 0.33 8.19 -9.79
C ALA A 29 0.35 9.52 -9.01
N ASP A 30 1.53 10.09 -8.78
CA ASP A 30 1.70 11.41 -8.14
C ASP A 30 1.46 12.61 -9.07
N GLY A 31 1.13 12.35 -10.34
CA GLY A 31 0.87 13.37 -11.36
C GLY A 31 2.12 13.91 -12.06
N SER A 32 3.32 13.43 -11.71
CA SER A 32 4.56 13.80 -12.40
C SER A 32 4.65 13.09 -13.76
N SER A 33 5.47 13.64 -14.68
CA SER A 33 5.72 12.96 -15.96
C SER A 33 6.50 11.67 -15.74
N SER A 34 5.99 10.58 -16.31
CA SER A 34 6.68 9.28 -16.26
C SER A 34 7.83 9.16 -17.26
N GLY A 35 7.93 10.09 -18.21
CA GLY A 35 8.80 9.95 -19.38
C GLY A 35 8.39 8.82 -20.35
N VAL A 36 7.29 8.12 -20.07
CA VAL A 36 6.76 7.06 -20.92
C VAL A 36 5.81 7.68 -21.96
N PRO A 37 5.81 7.19 -23.22
CA PRO A 37 4.89 7.66 -24.24
C PRO A 37 3.42 7.51 -23.83
N SER A 38 2.55 8.31 -24.46
CA SER A 38 1.09 8.32 -24.22
C SER A 38 0.37 7.01 -24.56
N ASP A 39 1.06 6.04 -25.15
CA ASP A 39 0.54 4.69 -25.43
C ASP A 39 0.74 3.69 -24.28
N ALA A 40 1.05 4.15 -23.07
CA ALA A 40 1.27 3.30 -21.88
C ALA A 40 0.11 2.33 -21.63
N ASP A 41 -1.13 2.76 -21.85
CA ASP A 41 -2.31 1.90 -21.69
C ASP A 41 -2.26 0.68 -22.64
N THR A 42 -1.98 0.93 -23.92
CA THR A 42 -1.84 -0.13 -24.93
C THR A 42 -0.69 -1.09 -24.58
N ARG A 43 0.43 -0.55 -24.14
CA ARG A 43 1.59 -1.36 -23.76
C ARG A 43 1.28 -2.25 -22.55
N TRP A 44 0.65 -1.70 -21.51
CA TRP A 44 0.25 -2.49 -20.34
C TRP A 44 -0.80 -3.54 -20.68
N THR A 45 -1.77 -3.20 -21.52
CA THR A 45 -2.74 -4.18 -22.04
C THR A 45 -2.04 -5.33 -22.75
N THR A 46 -1.06 -5.04 -23.59
CA THR A 46 -0.25 -6.08 -24.29
C THR A 46 0.52 -6.94 -23.30
N ILE A 47 1.21 -6.33 -22.32
CA ILE A 47 1.97 -7.08 -21.31
C ILE A 47 1.04 -7.99 -20.49
N ILE A 48 -0.11 -7.49 -20.03
CA ILE A 48 -1.05 -8.28 -19.24
C ILE A 48 -1.60 -9.45 -20.09
N THR A 49 -1.90 -9.20 -21.34
CA THR A 49 -2.36 -10.25 -22.27
C THR A 49 -1.30 -11.32 -22.44
N GLU A 50 -0.04 -10.95 -22.62
CA GLU A 50 1.07 -11.89 -22.73
C GLU A 50 1.26 -12.68 -21.43
N VAL A 51 1.20 -12.04 -20.27
CA VAL A 51 1.26 -12.74 -18.98
C VAL A 51 0.16 -13.78 -18.85
N ARG A 52 -1.05 -13.48 -19.34
CA ARG A 52 -2.19 -14.42 -19.34
C ARG A 52 -1.95 -15.69 -20.16
N THR A 53 -1.09 -15.64 -21.18
CA THR A 53 -0.76 -16.86 -21.95
C THR A 53 0.10 -17.85 -21.16
N HIS A 54 0.76 -17.38 -20.10
CA HIS A 54 1.71 -18.16 -19.29
C HIS A 54 1.27 -18.34 -17.83
N PHE A 55 0.26 -17.58 -17.37
CA PHE A 55 -0.16 -17.59 -15.98
C PHE A 55 -1.70 -17.54 -15.85
N ASN A 56 -2.26 -18.59 -15.24
CA ASN A 56 -3.69 -18.75 -15.04
C ASN A 56 -4.22 -18.23 -13.69
N GLY A 57 -3.32 -17.76 -12.80
CA GLY A 57 -3.70 -17.20 -11.51
C GLY A 57 -4.23 -15.77 -11.61
N LYS A 58 -4.47 -15.16 -10.47
CA LYS A 58 -4.93 -13.76 -10.42
C LYS A 58 -3.79 -12.80 -10.76
N ILE A 59 -4.07 -11.80 -11.57
CA ILE A 59 -3.16 -10.69 -11.88
C ILE A 59 -3.71 -9.43 -11.23
N LEU A 60 -2.97 -8.85 -10.29
CA LEU A 60 -3.26 -7.58 -9.67
C LEU A 60 -2.33 -6.50 -10.20
N TRP A 61 -2.82 -5.28 -10.23
CA TRP A 61 -2.02 -4.11 -10.55
C TRP A 61 -1.61 -3.37 -9.27
N ALA A 62 -0.31 -3.16 -9.07
CA ALA A 62 0.18 -2.35 -7.97
C ALA A 62 0.01 -0.86 -8.26
N LEU A 63 -0.82 -0.20 -7.48
CA LEU A 63 -1.11 1.23 -7.58
C LEU A 63 -0.63 1.94 -6.31
N PRO A 64 0.36 2.85 -6.41
CA PRO A 64 0.71 3.72 -5.29
C PRO A 64 -0.46 4.65 -4.96
N TYR A 65 -0.82 4.72 -3.70
CA TYR A 65 -1.81 5.68 -3.25
C TYR A 65 -1.15 7.03 -2.91
N ALA A 66 -1.67 8.08 -3.51
CA ALA A 66 -1.36 9.46 -3.16
C ALA A 66 -2.68 10.23 -2.99
N PRO A 67 -2.93 10.87 -1.82
CA PRO A 67 -4.17 11.57 -1.55
C PRO A 67 -4.52 12.60 -2.64
N GLY A 68 -5.76 12.57 -3.13
CA GLY A 68 -6.26 13.49 -4.15
C GLY A 68 -5.67 13.32 -5.55
N LYS A 69 -4.84 12.28 -5.79
CA LYS A 69 -4.13 12.07 -7.06
C LYS A 69 -4.47 10.75 -7.75
N LEU A 70 -5.43 9.99 -7.25
CA LEU A 70 -5.85 8.77 -7.92
C LEU A 70 -6.51 9.09 -9.25
N ASN A 71 -5.82 8.78 -10.35
CA ASN A 71 -6.41 8.86 -11.66
C ASN A 71 -7.23 7.59 -11.93
N THR A 72 -8.51 7.76 -12.16
CA THR A 72 -9.46 6.66 -12.31
C THR A 72 -9.65 6.21 -13.77
N SER A 73 -9.08 6.90 -14.75
CA SER A 73 -9.21 6.55 -16.17
C SER A 73 -8.17 5.52 -16.62
N LEU A 74 -8.12 4.39 -15.92
CA LEU A 74 -7.11 3.34 -16.15
C LEU A 74 -7.76 2.19 -16.93
N SER A 75 -7.87 2.32 -18.25
CA SER A 75 -8.60 1.34 -19.07
C SER A 75 -7.95 -0.05 -19.05
N PHE A 76 -6.62 -0.16 -18.98
CA PHE A 76 -5.93 -1.44 -18.88
C PHE A 76 -6.25 -2.21 -17.58
N LEU A 77 -6.73 -1.54 -16.53
CA LEU A 77 -7.15 -2.22 -15.30
C LEU A 77 -8.32 -3.18 -15.53
N GLN A 78 -9.09 -2.98 -16.59
CA GLN A 78 -10.14 -3.93 -16.96
C GLN A 78 -9.58 -5.33 -17.31
N ASN A 79 -8.30 -5.42 -17.66
CA ASN A 79 -7.62 -6.67 -17.99
C ASN A 79 -6.95 -7.34 -16.78
N THR A 80 -6.98 -6.70 -15.61
CA THR A 80 -6.49 -7.27 -14.34
C THR A 80 -7.63 -7.89 -13.53
N ASP A 81 -7.32 -8.65 -12.49
CA ASP A 81 -8.30 -9.22 -11.57
C ASP A 81 -8.54 -8.36 -10.33
N GLY A 82 -7.80 -7.28 -10.16
CA GLY A 82 -7.92 -6.36 -9.04
C GLY A 82 -6.76 -5.40 -8.93
N ILE A 83 -6.80 -4.60 -7.88
CA ILE A 83 -5.74 -3.64 -7.54
C ILE A 83 -5.03 -4.08 -6.26
N TYR A 84 -3.71 -3.96 -6.26
CA TYR A 84 -2.84 -4.04 -5.10
C TYR A 84 -2.45 -2.62 -4.72
N LEU A 85 -3.20 -1.99 -3.80
CA LEU A 85 -3.04 -0.59 -3.43
C LEU A 85 -1.90 -0.43 -2.42
N LEU A 86 -0.81 0.19 -2.84
CA LEU A 86 0.33 0.49 -1.98
C LEU A 86 -0.03 1.65 -1.06
N TRP A 87 -0.17 1.39 0.24
CA TRP A 87 -0.72 2.33 1.19
C TRP A 87 0.27 2.70 2.29
N SER A 88 0.58 3.99 2.37
CA SER A 88 1.32 4.63 3.47
C SER A 88 0.78 6.03 3.77
N ALA A 89 -0.50 6.27 3.44
CA ALA A 89 -1.11 7.59 3.59
C ALA A 89 -1.06 8.10 5.03
N PRO A 90 -0.73 9.37 5.26
CA PRO A 90 -0.83 9.98 6.57
C PRO A 90 -2.28 10.00 7.06
N LEU A 91 -2.49 9.70 8.31
CA LEU A 91 -3.81 9.73 8.96
C LEU A 91 -3.97 10.91 9.92
N ALA A 92 -2.98 11.79 10.02
CA ALA A 92 -3.02 12.95 10.89
C ALA A 92 -2.52 14.21 10.16
N ALA A 93 -3.14 15.35 10.47
CA ALA A 93 -2.65 16.65 10.02
C ALA A 93 -1.53 17.19 10.93
N GLN A 94 -1.45 16.69 12.17
CA GLN A 94 -0.47 17.11 13.16
C GLN A 94 -0.09 15.96 14.10
N ALA A 95 1.05 16.07 14.74
CA ALA A 95 1.49 15.10 15.74
C ALA A 95 0.55 15.09 16.96
N GLY A 96 0.48 13.94 17.65
CA GLY A 96 -0.37 13.77 18.83
C GLY A 96 -1.88 13.62 18.54
N THR A 97 -2.25 13.37 17.29
CA THR A 97 -3.64 13.07 16.90
C THR A 97 -4.15 11.82 17.64
N SER A 98 -5.38 11.89 18.14
CA SER A 98 -5.97 10.77 18.91
C SER A 98 -6.22 9.54 18.03
N LYS A 99 -6.25 8.35 18.64
CA LYS A 99 -6.60 7.10 17.92
C LYS A 99 -7.96 7.17 17.22
N THR A 100 -8.93 7.80 17.85
CA THR A 100 -10.27 8.01 17.28
C THR A 100 -10.22 8.87 16.01
N ASP A 101 -9.39 9.91 16.02
CA ASP A 101 -9.23 10.78 14.85
C ASP A 101 -8.47 10.07 13.74
N LEU A 102 -7.44 9.27 14.07
CA LEU A 102 -6.75 8.41 13.09
C LEU A 102 -7.73 7.44 12.42
N LEU A 103 -8.57 6.75 13.19
CA LEU A 103 -9.61 5.87 12.66
C LEU A 103 -10.60 6.61 11.77
N THR A 104 -11.05 7.78 12.21
CA THR A 104 -11.98 8.62 11.46
C THR A 104 -11.38 9.05 10.13
N GLN A 105 -10.12 9.45 10.13
CA GLN A 105 -9.42 9.84 8.91
C GLN A 105 -9.17 8.66 7.97
N ALA A 106 -8.78 7.50 8.49
CA ALA A 106 -8.67 6.27 7.71
C ALA A 106 -9.99 5.96 6.99
N GLY A 107 -11.11 6.01 7.73
CA GLY A 107 -12.44 5.83 7.15
C GLY A 107 -12.75 6.83 6.04
N LYS A 108 -12.50 8.12 6.27
CA LYS A 108 -12.73 9.18 5.26
C LYS A 108 -11.93 8.94 3.97
N LEU A 109 -10.65 8.59 4.08
CA LEU A 109 -9.82 8.33 2.91
C LEU A 109 -10.33 7.11 2.13
N LEU A 110 -10.66 6.03 2.83
CA LEU A 110 -11.20 4.83 2.20
C LEU A 110 -12.53 5.11 1.49
N ASP A 111 -13.45 5.84 2.12
CA ASP A 111 -14.78 6.08 1.57
C ASP A 111 -14.78 7.12 0.44
N ASN A 112 -14.00 8.18 0.57
CA ASN A 112 -14.04 9.29 -0.39
C ASN A 112 -13.13 9.09 -1.60
N GLU A 113 -12.03 8.33 -1.45
CA GLU A 113 -11.04 8.19 -2.50
C GLU A 113 -10.95 6.77 -3.08
N ILE A 114 -11.02 5.75 -2.22
CA ILE A 114 -10.82 4.36 -2.68
C ILE A 114 -12.13 3.67 -3.06
N SER A 115 -13.20 3.91 -2.32
CA SER A 115 -14.52 3.34 -2.65
C SER A 115 -15.02 3.72 -4.04
N PRO A 116 -14.86 4.97 -4.53
CA PRO A 116 -15.19 5.33 -5.91
C PRO A 116 -14.38 4.53 -6.93
N LEU A 117 -13.08 4.31 -6.68
CA LEU A 117 -12.24 3.48 -7.54
C LEU A 117 -12.71 2.02 -7.54
N ALA A 118 -13.01 1.45 -6.37
CA ALA A 118 -13.55 0.09 -6.26
C ALA A 118 -14.84 -0.08 -7.05
N SER A 119 -15.73 0.91 -6.97
CA SER A 119 -17.00 0.93 -7.70
C SER A 119 -16.80 1.04 -9.21
N LEU A 120 -15.85 1.87 -9.65
CA LEU A 120 -15.56 2.08 -11.07
C LEU A 120 -15.00 0.82 -11.74
N ILE A 121 -14.04 0.16 -11.09
CA ILE A 121 -13.39 -1.02 -11.67
C ILE A 121 -14.19 -2.30 -11.43
N ASN A 122 -15.08 -2.29 -10.44
CA ASN A 122 -15.87 -3.47 -10.01
C ASN A 122 -15.01 -4.72 -9.76
N LYS A 123 -13.87 -4.54 -9.12
CA LYS A 123 -12.89 -5.60 -8.82
C LYS A 123 -12.34 -5.41 -7.41
N PRO A 124 -11.85 -6.48 -6.76
CA PRO A 124 -11.31 -6.39 -5.42
C PRO A 124 -10.10 -5.46 -5.35
N ILE A 125 -10.03 -4.67 -4.29
CA ILE A 125 -8.86 -3.89 -3.91
C ILE A 125 -8.22 -4.55 -2.70
N ILE A 126 -6.96 -4.93 -2.83
CA ILE A 126 -6.12 -5.39 -1.72
C ILE A 126 -5.31 -4.21 -1.22
N ILE A 127 -5.44 -3.87 0.06
CA ILE A 127 -4.72 -2.76 0.67
C ILE A 127 -3.42 -3.28 1.27
N ALA A 128 -2.30 -2.80 0.75
CA ALA A 128 -0.96 -3.20 1.17
C ALA A 128 -0.34 -2.12 2.06
N LEU A 129 -0.47 -2.28 3.37
CA LEU A 129 0.00 -1.33 4.36
C LEU A 129 1.53 -1.35 4.50
N ALA A 130 2.14 -0.17 4.57
CA ALA A 130 3.57 0.03 4.78
C ALA A 130 3.82 1.27 5.62
N TYR A 131 3.57 1.20 6.92
CA TYR A 131 3.83 2.31 7.83
C TYR A 131 5.18 2.10 8.56
N PRO A 132 6.17 2.99 8.33
CA PRO A 132 7.41 2.98 9.07
C PRO A 132 7.22 3.18 10.58
N SER A 133 8.11 2.62 11.38
CA SER A 133 8.15 2.81 12.85
C SER A 133 9.04 3.99 13.23
N ALA A 134 8.84 5.13 12.57
CA ALA A 134 9.63 6.34 12.73
C ALA A 134 8.76 7.53 13.13
N GLY A 135 9.30 8.41 13.96
CA GLY A 135 8.63 9.65 14.36
C GLY A 135 8.26 10.49 13.15
N GLY A 136 7.01 11.00 13.14
CA GLY A 136 6.44 11.74 12.01
C GLY A 136 5.61 10.91 11.03
N VAL A 137 5.59 9.58 11.18
CA VAL A 137 4.84 8.68 10.28
C VAL A 137 3.34 9.00 10.23
N THR A 138 2.73 9.42 11.33
CA THR A 138 1.29 9.76 11.39
C THR A 138 0.93 10.92 10.48
N THR A 139 1.82 11.89 10.34
CA THR A 139 1.65 13.09 9.50
C THR A 139 2.23 12.92 8.09
N GLY A 140 2.91 11.79 7.83
CA GLY A 140 3.56 11.51 6.55
C GLY A 140 4.87 12.26 6.33
N CYS A 141 5.40 12.94 7.35
CA CYS A 141 6.69 13.62 7.27
C CYS A 141 7.66 13.09 8.32
N ILE A 142 8.49 12.14 7.92
CA ILE A 142 9.60 11.63 8.73
C ILE A 142 10.82 12.48 8.39
N SER A 143 11.42 13.13 9.39
CA SER A 143 12.50 14.09 9.18
C SER A 143 13.72 13.48 8.46
N ASP A 144 14.23 14.18 7.45
CA ASP A 144 15.52 13.89 6.81
C ASP A 144 16.73 14.52 7.52
N GLY A 145 16.46 15.30 8.59
CA GLY A 145 17.49 16.05 9.32
C GLY A 145 17.99 17.31 8.63
N LYS A 146 17.43 17.67 7.47
CA LYS A 146 17.83 18.83 6.65
C LYS A 146 16.67 19.80 6.43
N GLY A 147 15.56 19.60 7.16
CA GLY A 147 14.36 20.41 7.06
C GLY A 147 13.31 19.89 6.06
N GLY A 148 13.54 18.72 5.47
CA GLY A 148 12.63 18.00 4.59
C GLY A 148 12.12 16.69 5.23
N CYS A 149 11.45 15.89 4.41
CA CYS A 149 10.92 14.60 4.78
C CYS A 149 11.60 13.50 3.94
N LEU A 150 11.90 12.37 4.58
CA LEU A 150 12.35 11.16 3.90
C LEU A 150 11.22 10.66 2.98
N ASP A 151 11.60 10.11 1.83
CA ASP A 151 10.67 9.34 1.03
C ASP A 151 10.29 8.07 1.81
N TRP A 152 8.98 7.78 1.87
CA TRP A 152 8.50 6.56 2.53
C TRP A 152 9.05 5.29 1.86
N LEU A 153 9.43 5.36 0.58
CA LEU A 153 10.07 4.27 -0.14
C LEU A 153 11.44 3.92 0.44
N ASP A 154 12.17 4.91 0.97
CA ASP A 154 13.47 4.70 1.62
C ASP A 154 13.34 3.89 2.92
N LEU A 155 12.13 3.79 3.46
CA LEU A 155 11.81 3.08 4.69
C LEU A 155 11.02 1.79 4.46
N ASN A 156 10.92 1.31 3.24
CA ASN A 156 10.31 0.01 2.96
C ASN A 156 11.16 -1.16 3.47
N GLU A 157 12.48 -1.05 3.38
CA GLU A 157 13.44 -2.06 3.83
C GLU A 157 14.08 -1.63 5.16
N PRO A 158 14.72 -2.57 5.90
CA PRO A 158 15.38 -2.26 7.17
C PRO A 158 16.29 -1.05 7.05
N ASN A 159 16.00 -0.03 7.85
CA ASN A 159 16.69 1.24 7.83
C ASN A 159 16.63 1.91 9.22
N ASP A 160 17.71 2.60 9.60
CA ASP A 160 17.80 3.35 10.84
C ASP A 160 18.27 4.78 10.59
N PRO A 161 17.45 5.65 9.97
CA PRO A 161 17.80 7.05 9.78
C PRO A 161 17.96 7.75 11.13
N GLN A 162 19.15 8.32 11.37
CA GLN A 162 19.47 9.01 12.63
C GLN A 162 18.68 10.32 12.82
N SER A 163 18.09 10.84 11.76
CA SER A 163 17.31 12.07 11.73
C SER A 163 15.91 11.95 12.36
N ALA A 164 15.42 10.74 12.54
CA ALA A 164 14.11 10.49 13.12
C ALA A 164 14.20 9.53 14.32
N PRO A 165 13.45 9.74 15.40
CA PRO A 165 13.35 8.78 16.50
C PRO A 165 12.58 7.53 16.06
N VAL A 166 12.86 6.38 16.70
CA VAL A 166 12.00 5.22 16.60
C VAL A 166 10.64 5.51 17.25
N ASP A 167 9.56 5.14 16.60
CA ASP A 167 8.19 5.33 17.09
C ASP A 167 7.31 4.11 16.76
N LEU A 168 7.47 3.08 17.59
CA LEU A 168 6.71 1.84 17.46
C LEU A 168 5.21 2.05 17.74
N GLN A 169 4.88 3.03 18.61
CA GLN A 169 3.50 3.29 18.99
C GLN A 169 2.72 3.91 17.83
N SER A 170 3.30 4.88 17.14
CA SER A 170 2.64 5.46 15.96
C SER A 170 2.44 4.41 14.85
N GLN A 171 3.39 3.53 14.61
CA GLN A 171 3.20 2.42 13.67
C GLN A 171 2.00 1.55 14.11
N TYR A 172 1.97 1.14 15.37
CA TYR A 172 0.87 0.35 15.94
C TYR A 172 -0.49 1.05 15.76
N ASP A 173 -0.60 2.33 16.12
CA ASP A 173 -1.85 3.08 16.08
C ASP A 173 -2.37 3.27 14.65
N LEU A 174 -1.48 3.44 13.67
CA LEU A 174 -1.83 3.51 12.25
C LEU A 174 -2.36 2.17 11.72
N TYR A 175 -1.69 1.07 12.06
CA TYR A 175 -2.16 -0.26 11.71
C TYR A 175 -3.52 -0.56 12.36
N GLU A 176 -3.70 -0.25 13.65
CA GLU A 176 -4.97 -0.43 14.38
C GLU A 176 -6.10 0.37 13.73
N ALA A 177 -5.86 1.65 13.40
CA ALA A 177 -6.83 2.50 12.72
C ALA A 177 -7.24 1.92 11.35
N MET A 178 -6.26 1.48 10.56
CA MET A 178 -6.54 0.89 9.25
C MET A 178 -7.29 -0.43 9.32
N PHE A 179 -6.91 -1.34 10.22
CA PHE A 179 -7.62 -2.61 10.38
C PHE A 179 -9.08 -2.39 10.79
N ASN A 180 -9.32 -1.51 11.77
CA ASN A 180 -10.68 -1.18 12.19
C ASN A 180 -11.48 -0.53 11.06
N ALA A 181 -10.88 0.39 10.31
CA ALA A 181 -11.54 1.02 9.16
C ALA A 181 -11.87 0.00 8.06
N ILE A 182 -10.94 -0.88 7.72
CA ILE A 182 -11.11 -1.90 6.67
C ILE A 182 -12.17 -2.93 7.06
N ASN A 183 -12.19 -3.37 8.31
CA ASN A 183 -13.12 -4.40 8.78
C ASN A 183 -14.60 -4.07 8.57
N THR A 184 -14.93 -2.79 8.45
CA THR A 184 -16.32 -2.31 8.21
C THR A 184 -16.62 -2.08 6.73
N ARG A 185 -15.71 -2.44 5.81
CA ARG A 185 -15.82 -2.15 4.37
C ARG A 185 -15.75 -3.41 3.52
N PRO A 186 -16.89 -4.03 3.22
CA PRO A 186 -16.96 -5.34 2.52
C PRO A 186 -16.44 -5.27 1.07
N TRP A 187 -16.23 -4.09 0.50
CA TRP A 187 -15.65 -3.92 -0.82
C TRP A 187 -14.12 -4.05 -0.83
N VAL A 188 -13.46 -4.04 0.34
CA VAL A 188 -12.03 -4.35 0.44
C VAL A 188 -11.84 -5.85 0.28
N GLY A 189 -11.10 -6.24 -0.76
CA GLY A 189 -10.89 -7.64 -1.12
C GLY A 189 -9.81 -8.35 -0.31
N GLY A 190 -9.02 -7.61 0.47
CA GLY A 190 -7.97 -8.15 1.31
C GLY A 190 -7.03 -7.11 1.86
N ILE A 191 -6.13 -7.55 2.74
CA ILE A 191 -5.11 -6.72 3.36
C ILE A 191 -3.77 -7.47 3.39
N VAL A 192 -2.69 -6.73 3.15
CA VAL A 192 -1.32 -7.21 3.26
C VAL A 192 -0.53 -6.24 4.12
N SER A 193 0.27 -6.75 5.04
CA SER A 193 1.34 -5.96 5.68
C SER A 193 2.60 -6.10 4.83
N ARG A 194 3.11 -5.00 4.34
CA ARG A 194 4.40 -4.96 3.63
C ARG A 194 5.52 -4.80 4.64
N GLY A 195 6.56 -5.60 4.45
CA GLY A 195 7.72 -5.60 5.34
C GLY A 195 7.59 -6.60 6.48
N PHE A 196 8.27 -7.72 6.34
CA PHE A 196 8.52 -8.71 7.40
C PHE A 196 9.93 -9.24 7.18
N TYR A 197 10.92 -8.47 7.62
CA TYR A 197 12.32 -8.73 7.36
C TYR A 197 13.01 -9.37 8.57
N PRO A 198 13.72 -10.49 8.40
CA PRO A 198 14.63 -11.02 9.39
C PRO A 198 16.02 -10.33 9.29
N PRO A 199 16.75 -10.18 10.41
CA PRO A 199 16.32 -10.43 11.78
C PRO A 199 15.39 -9.33 12.31
N ALA A 200 14.64 -9.63 13.36
CA ALA A 200 13.87 -8.62 14.07
C ALA A 200 14.82 -7.62 14.75
N ALA A 201 14.62 -6.32 14.48
CA ALA A 201 15.41 -5.27 15.07
C ALA A 201 14.48 -4.14 15.57
N LEU A 202 14.40 -3.95 16.89
CA LEU A 202 13.54 -2.92 17.49
C LEU A 202 13.95 -1.49 17.11
N GLN A 203 15.21 -1.28 16.73
CA GLN A 203 15.71 0.02 16.27
C GLN A 203 15.50 0.25 14.78
N ASP A 204 15.09 -0.79 14.04
CA ASP A 204 14.70 -0.64 12.66
C ASP A 204 13.48 0.27 12.53
N LYS A 205 13.60 1.34 11.77
CA LYS A 205 12.56 2.36 11.55
C LYS A 205 11.78 2.15 10.27
N SER A 206 12.02 1.04 9.57
CA SER A 206 11.31 0.70 8.34
C SER A 206 9.85 0.32 8.57
N ALA A 207 9.15 0.08 7.48
CA ALA A 207 7.79 -0.44 7.48
C ALA A 207 7.69 -1.91 7.96
N SER A 208 8.82 -2.60 8.22
CA SER A 208 8.80 -3.94 8.79
C SER A 208 8.05 -3.96 10.13
N VAL A 209 7.15 -4.91 10.27
CA VAL A 209 6.44 -5.16 11.54
C VAL A 209 7.09 -6.28 12.36
N HIS A 210 8.09 -6.99 11.80
CA HIS A 210 8.72 -8.13 12.43
C HIS A 210 9.38 -7.74 13.75
N GLY A 211 8.97 -8.40 14.84
CA GLY A 211 9.46 -8.12 16.19
C GLY A 211 8.98 -6.80 16.79
N LYS A 212 8.02 -6.12 16.18
CA LYS A 212 7.45 -4.87 16.65
C LYS A 212 6.00 -5.06 17.12
N PRO A 213 5.46 -4.17 18.00
CA PRO A 213 4.09 -4.30 18.52
C PRO A 213 3.00 -4.39 17.42
N ALA A 214 3.21 -3.76 16.27
CA ALA A 214 2.26 -3.86 15.16
C ALA A 214 2.08 -5.30 14.64
N ALA A 215 3.04 -6.21 14.85
CA ALA A 215 2.88 -7.61 14.50
C ALA A 215 1.77 -8.30 15.30
N ASP A 216 1.54 -7.88 16.55
CA ASP A 216 0.49 -8.45 17.40
C ASP A 216 -0.90 -8.15 16.84
N LEU A 217 -1.07 -6.99 16.17
CA LEU A 217 -2.31 -6.65 15.48
C LEU A 217 -2.55 -7.59 14.30
N LEU A 218 -1.51 -7.99 13.56
CA LEU A 218 -1.66 -8.94 12.45
C LEU A 218 -2.14 -10.30 12.97
N TRP A 219 -1.55 -10.79 14.07
CA TRP A 219 -1.98 -12.02 14.73
C TRP A 219 -3.42 -11.96 15.23
N TYR A 220 -3.88 -10.78 15.67
CA TYR A 220 -5.26 -10.58 16.11
C TYR A 220 -6.22 -10.49 14.93
N TRP A 221 -5.90 -9.70 13.89
CA TRP A 221 -6.82 -9.34 12.83
C TRP A 221 -6.90 -10.37 11.70
N PHE A 222 -5.80 -10.96 11.26
CA PHE A 222 -5.79 -11.86 10.11
C PHE A 222 -6.71 -13.07 10.29
N PRO A 223 -6.71 -13.80 11.41
CA PRO A 223 -7.67 -14.88 11.62
C PRO A 223 -9.13 -14.42 11.61
N ARG A 224 -9.41 -13.21 12.11
CA ARG A 224 -10.75 -12.63 12.13
C ARG A 224 -11.23 -12.24 10.74
N LEU A 225 -10.41 -11.59 9.96
CA LEU A 225 -10.71 -11.23 8.57
C LEU A 225 -10.93 -12.47 7.69
N LEU A 226 -10.28 -13.58 8.02
CA LEU A 226 -10.47 -14.88 7.35
C LEU A 226 -11.66 -15.68 7.88
N GLY A 227 -12.36 -15.20 8.91
CA GLY A 227 -13.46 -15.90 9.54
C GLY A 227 -13.05 -17.17 10.33
N ILE A 228 -11.76 -17.31 10.66
CA ILE A 228 -11.22 -18.47 11.41
C ILE A 228 -11.50 -18.33 12.90
N THR A 229 -11.56 -17.12 13.41
CA THR A 229 -11.89 -16.79 14.81
C THR A 229 -13.00 -15.73 14.85
N LYS A 230 -13.87 -15.83 15.88
CA LYS A 230 -14.92 -14.85 16.17
C LYS A 230 -14.40 -13.72 17.05
#